data_92d921a88497f46180c8b96830045f87
#
_entry.id   92d921a88497f46180c8b96830045f87
#
_cell.length_a   1.000
_cell.length_b   1.000
_cell.length_c   1.000
_cell.angle_alpha   90.00
_cell.angle_beta   90.00
_cell.angle_gamma   90.00
#
_symmetry.space_group_name_H-M   'P 1'
#
loop_
_entity.id
_entity.type
_entity.pdbx_description
1 polymer ?
#
loop_
_entity_poly.entity_id
_entity_poly.type
_entity_poly.pdbx_seq_one_letter_code
_entity_poly.pdbx_strand_id
1 'polypeptide(L)'
;MASLGEIDKHGREQTGLKATKRIVEKAALRPGEGRGRTERVCDVVRAMLVAKDMRTVGAIAEALRALQAEGLIEVRRIKDRFAQPSGGGWRDLMVNLVVLGDEGAVRHVCEVQVAHEMMLTARKGLPGHEVYAVQRNAAEFIESCGLEAELRRAMVQALEKEGKTHTEILSEFD
;
A
#
# COMPACT_ATOMS: atom_id res chain seq x y z
N MET A 1 -6.26 -18.97 -2.47
CA MET A 1 -7.47 -18.12 -2.54
C MET A 1 -7.50 -17.28 -1.28
N ALA A 2 -7.23 -15.98 -1.38
CA ALA A 2 -7.47 -15.07 -0.27
C ALA A 2 -8.94 -14.71 -0.31
N SER A 3 -9.72 -15.07 0.72
CA SER A 3 -11.10 -14.67 0.85
C SER A 3 -11.16 -13.15 0.85
N LEU A 4 -11.90 -12.58 -0.07
CA LEU A 4 -12.35 -11.20 0.03
C LEU A 4 -13.15 -11.11 1.33
N GLY A 5 -12.74 -10.24 2.27
CA GLY A 5 -13.48 -10.03 3.50
C GLY A 5 -14.91 -9.60 3.19
N GLU A 6 -15.85 -10.08 3.97
CA GLU A 6 -17.25 -9.65 3.89
C GLU A 6 -17.34 -8.17 4.26
N ILE A 7 -18.03 -7.38 3.44
CA ILE A 7 -18.36 -6.00 3.77
C ILE A 7 -19.49 -6.03 4.78
N ASP A 8 -19.25 -5.51 6.01
CA ASP A 8 -20.29 -5.41 7.02
C ASP A 8 -21.35 -4.37 6.63
N LYS A 9 -22.47 -4.38 7.36
CA LYS A 9 -23.60 -3.45 7.17
C LYS A 9 -23.24 -1.95 7.31
N HIS A 10 -22.02 -1.65 7.75
CA HIS A 10 -21.49 -0.30 7.89
C HIS A 10 -20.46 0.06 6.80
N GLY A 11 -20.33 -0.78 5.75
CA GLY A 11 -19.39 -0.56 4.65
C GLY A 11 -17.92 -0.86 5.00
N ARG A 12 -17.68 -1.63 6.09
CA ARG A 12 -16.33 -2.03 6.49
C ARG A 12 -16.00 -3.41 5.91
N GLU A 13 -14.97 -3.50 5.11
CA GLU A 13 -14.36 -4.77 4.77
C GLU A 13 -13.46 -5.18 5.94
N GLN A 14 -13.86 -6.19 6.71
CA GLN A 14 -12.97 -6.79 7.69
C GLN A 14 -11.87 -7.56 6.94
N THR A 15 -10.82 -6.86 6.61
CA THR A 15 -9.59 -7.52 6.23
C THR A 15 -8.94 -8.01 7.53
N GLY A 16 -9.10 -9.27 7.84
CA GLY A 16 -8.50 -9.89 9.03
C GLY A 16 -6.98 -9.69 9.09
N LEU A 17 -6.37 -10.20 10.14
CA LEU A 17 -4.91 -10.19 10.29
C LEU A 17 -4.25 -10.74 9.02
N LYS A 18 -3.14 -10.13 8.61
CA LYS A 18 -2.33 -10.63 7.52
C LYS A 18 -1.84 -12.05 7.83
N ALA A 19 -1.97 -12.97 6.88
CA ALA A 19 -1.51 -14.34 7.07
C ALA A 19 -0.03 -14.37 7.48
N THR A 20 0.32 -15.17 8.48
CA THR A 20 1.68 -15.27 9.02
C THR A 20 2.73 -15.52 7.95
N LYS A 21 2.43 -16.41 6.97
CA LYS A 21 3.30 -16.66 5.82
C LYS A 21 3.67 -15.36 5.09
N ARG A 22 2.68 -14.48 4.84
CA ARG A 22 2.90 -13.20 4.14
C ARG A 22 3.66 -12.17 4.99
N ILE A 23 3.58 -12.27 6.32
CA ILE A 23 4.40 -11.44 7.21
C ILE A 23 5.86 -11.87 7.12
N VAL A 24 6.11 -13.18 7.20
CA VAL A 24 7.45 -13.75 7.08
C VAL A 24 8.08 -13.45 5.72
N GLU A 25 7.35 -13.68 4.62
CA GLU A 25 7.81 -13.35 3.27
C GLU A 25 8.20 -11.87 3.17
N LYS A 26 7.34 -10.98 3.66
CA LYS A 26 7.58 -9.55 3.59
C LYS A 26 8.79 -9.10 4.43
N ALA A 27 9.00 -9.71 5.57
CA ALA A 27 10.18 -9.46 6.40
C ALA A 27 11.46 -10.05 5.79
N ALA A 28 11.37 -11.26 5.20
CA ALA A 28 12.51 -11.95 4.61
C ALA A 28 12.99 -11.31 3.31
N LEU A 29 12.06 -10.80 2.47
CA LEU A 29 12.35 -10.21 1.16
C LEU A 29 12.66 -8.72 1.21
N ARG A 30 12.54 -8.06 2.39
CA ARG A 30 12.92 -6.65 2.49
C ARG A 30 14.42 -6.46 2.31
N PRO A 31 14.82 -5.50 1.47
CA PRO A 31 16.23 -5.19 1.27
C PRO A 31 16.82 -4.46 2.49
N GLY A 32 18.14 -4.56 2.62
CA GLY A 32 18.93 -3.81 3.58
C GLY A 32 18.53 -4.05 5.04
N GLU A 33 18.46 -2.98 5.80
CA GLU A 33 18.20 -2.99 7.25
C GLU A 33 16.80 -3.49 7.65
N GLY A 34 15.89 -3.65 6.69
CA GLY A 34 14.53 -4.18 6.92
C GLY A 34 14.44 -5.69 6.93
N ARG A 35 15.49 -6.42 6.47
CA ARG A 35 15.48 -7.88 6.38
C ARG A 35 15.40 -8.53 7.76
N GLY A 36 14.45 -9.46 7.91
CA GLY A 36 14.19 -10.16 9.16
C GLY A 36 13.45 -9.36 10.23
N ARG A 37 13.15 -8.09 9.98
CA ARG A 37 12.50 -7.20 10.96
C ARG A 37 10.98 -7.21 10.78
N THR A 38 10.31 -8.12 11.46
CA THR A 38 8.84 -8.25 11.42
C THR A 38 8.13 -7.03 12.01
N GLU A 39 8.76 -6.32 12.96
CA GLU A 39 8.23 -5.09 13.56
C GLU A 39 8.09 -3.94 12.55
N ARG A 40 8.79 -4.01 11.41
CA ARG A 40 8.66 -3.04 10.32
C ARG A 40 7.53 -3.37 9.32
N VAL A 41 6.80 -4.46 9.52
CA VAL A 41 5.65 -4.82 8.69
C VAL A 41 4.42 -4.08 9.20
N CYS A 42 4.11 -2.93 8.62
CA CYS A 42 3.07 -2.01 9.09
C CYS A 42 1.63 -2.41 8.71
N ASP A 43 1.42 -3.53 8.03
CA ASP A 43 0.12 -3.99 7.53
C ASP A 43 -0.28 -5.38 8.08
N VAL A 44 0.21 -5.72 9.26
CA VAL A 44 -0.20 -6.93 10.00
C VAL A 44 -1.66 -6.79 10.43
N VAL A 45 -1.98 -5.68 11.08
CA VAL A 45 -3.34 -5.26 11.39
C VAL A 45 -3.76 -4.23 10.35
N ARG A 46 -4.84 -4.48 9.65
CA ARG A 46 -5.30 -3.61 8.58
C ARG A 46 -6.81 -3.57 8.49
N ALA A 47 -7.32 -2.43 8.05
CA ALA A 47 -8.73 -2.23 7.76
C ALA A 47 -8.90 -1.46 6.45
N MET A 48 -10.04 -1.66 5.79
CA MET A 48 -10.44 -0.87 4.64
C MET A 48 -11.77 -0.18 4.91
N LEU A 49 -11.81 1.12 4.69
CA LEU A 49 -13.02 1.92 4.71
C LEU A 49 -13.40 2.22 3.26
N VAL A 50 -14.65 1.90 2.91
CA VAL A 50 -15.17 2.11 1.56
C VAL A 50 -16.02 3.36 1.54
N ALA A 51 -15.63 4.33 0.74
CA ALA A 51 -16.32 5.61 0.58
C ALA A 51 -17.10 5.64 -0.75
N LYS A 52 -18.33 6.13 -0.71
CA LYS A 52 -19.19 6.25 -1.89
C LYS A 52 -18.78 7.38 -2.83
N ASP A 53 -18.12 8.41 -2.28
CA ASP A 53 -17.67 9.59 -3.01
C ASP A 53 -16.41 10.21 -2.39
N MET A 54 -15.76 11.11 -3.11
CA MET A 54 -14.54 11.77 -2.65
C MET A 54 -14.79 12.72 -1.47
N ARG A 55 -16.00 13.21 -1.27
CA ARG A 55 -16.36 14.02 -0.09
C ARG A 55 -16.30 13.17 1.17
N THR A 56 -16.79 11.93 1.09
CA THR A 56 -16.69 10.94 2.18
C THR A 56 -15.24 10.57 2.47
N VAL A 57 -14.40 10.41 1.43
CA VAL A 57 -12.94 10.21 1.62
C VAL A 57 -12.33 11.36 2.41
N GLY A 58 -12.66 12.61 2.03
CA GLY A 58 -12.21 13.81 2.74
C GLY A 58 -12.69 13.85 4.20
N ALA A 59 -13.96 13.52 4.44
CA ALA A 59 -14.52 13.49 5.80
C ALA A 59 -13.82 12.45 6.69
N ILE A 60 -13.46 11.27 6.14
CA ILE A 60 -12.69 10.24 6.86
C ILE A 60 -11.28 10.76 7.18
N ALA A 61 -10.63 11.42 6.23
CA ALA A 61 -9.31 12.01 6.46
C ALA A 61 -9.33 13.07 7.57
N GLU A 62 -10.34 13.93 7.59
CA GLU A 62 -10.54 14.92 8.66
C GLU A 62 -10.84 14.26 10.01
N ALA A 63 -11.62 13.18 10.05
CA ALA A 63 -11.86 12.43 11.27
C ALA A 63 -10.57 11.81 11.84
N LEU A 64 -9.71 11.24 10.97
CA LEU A 64 -8.39 10.74 11.39
C LEU A 64 -7.50 11.85 11.95
N ARG A 65 -7.55 13.06 11.34
CA ARG A 65 -6.84 14.22 11.83
C ARG A 65 -7.34 14.67 13.20
N ALA A 66 -8.66 14.66 13.42
CA ALA A 66 -9.26 15.00 14.71
C ALA A 66 -8.85 13.97 15.80
N LEU A 67 -8.91 12.67 15.51
CA LEU A 67 -8.48 11.62 16.44
C LEU A 67 -6.99 11.76 16.82
N GLN A 68 -6.15 12.20 15.90
CA GLN A 68 -4.76 12.49 16.20
C GLN A 68 -4.62 13.72 17.10
N ALA A 69 -5.41 14.78 16.87
CA ALA A 69 -5.39 15.99 17.70
C ALA A 69 -5.88 15.69 19.14
N GLU A 70 -6.81 14.76 19.29
CA GLU A 70 -7.29 14.26 20.59
C GLU A 70 -6.31 13.29 21.28
N GLY A 71 -5.21 12.91 20.63
CA GLY A 71 -4.24 11.99 21.18
C GLY A 71 -4.71 10.53 21.23
N LEU A 72 -5.73 10.15 20.46
CA LEU A 72 -6.26 8.79 20.40
C LEU A 72 -5.49 7.90 19.41
N ILE A 73 -4.90 8.53 18.39
CA ILE A 73 -4.04 7.86 17.41
C ILE A 73 -2.77 8.68 17.16
N GLU A 74 -1.75 8.00 16.65
CA GLU A 74 -0.54 8.65 16.12
C GLU A 74 -0.35 8.22 14.67
N VAL A 75 -0.49 9.15 13.74
CA VAL A 75 -0.26 8.89 12.31
C VAL A 75 1.25 8.84 12.04
N ARG A 76 1.71 7.72 11.49
CA ARG A 76 3.13 7.46 11.17
C ARG A 76 3.47 7.71 9.71
N ARG A 77 2.53 7.45 8.82
CA ARG A 77 2.73 7.62 7.38
C ARG A 77 1.40 7.76 6.65
N ILE A 78 1.38 8.63 5.66
CA ILE A 78 0.26 8.76 4.71
C ILE A 78 0.79 8.51 3.31
N LYS A 79 0.04 7.77 2.51
CA LYS A 79 0.23 7.66 1.05
C LYS A 79 -1.06 8.05 0.36
N ASP A 80 -1.04 9.18 -0.32
CA ASP A 80 -2.13 9.61 -1.18
C ASP A 80 -1.95 8.98 -2.57
N ARG A 81 -2.57 7.80 -2.73
CA ARG A 81 -2.58 7.12 -4.02
C ARG A 81 -3.71 7.57 -4.94
N PHE A 82 -4.57 8.50 -4.51
CA PHE A 82 -5.45 9.22 -5.44
C PHE A 82 -4.64 10.16 -6.32
N ALA A 83 -3.68 10.86 -5.75
CA ALA A 83 -2.75 11.72 -6.48
C ALA A 83 -1.66 10.91 -7.21
N GLN A 84 -1.04 9.93 -6.52
CA GLN A 84 0.02 9.08 -7.05
C GLN A 84 -0.38 7.60 -6.97
N PRO A 85 -1.06 7.05 -7.99
CA PRO A 85 -1.53 5.67 -8.00
C PRO A 85 -0.39 4.67 -7.81
N SER A 86 -0.68 3.51 -7.22
CA SER A 86 0.29 2.42 -7.19
C SER A 86 0.49 1.82 -8.58
N GLY A 87 1.55 1.06 -8.78
CA GLY A 87 1.70 0.21 -9.95
C GLY A 87 0.42 -0.64 -10.16
N GLY A 88 -0.11 -0.67 -11.36
CA GLY A 88 -1.41 -1.27 -11.67
C GLY A 88 -2.62 -0.35 -11.45
N GLY A 89 -2.42 0.95 -11.16
CA GLY A 89 -3.47 1.97 -11.16
C GLY A 89 -4.38 1.99 -9.95
N TRP A 90 -4.07 1.26 -8.86
CA TRP A 90 -4.85 1.30 -7.63
C TRP A 90 -4.79 2.66 -6.95
N ARG A 91 -5.97 3.20 -6.58
CA ARG A 91 -6.13 4.51 -5.93
C ARG A 91 -6.85 4.37 -4.60
N ASP A 92 -6.24 4.88 -3.53
CA ASP A 92 -6.81 4.99 -2.19
C ASP A 92 -6.03 6.02 -1.38
N LEU A 93 -6.53 6.34 -0.19
CA LEU A 93 -5.75 6.98 0.86
C LEU A 93 -5.30 5.90 1.84
N MET A 94 -4.00 5.65 1.94
CA MET A 94 -3.45 4.68 2.88
C MET A 94 -2.78 5.40 4.04
N VAL A 95 -3.21 5.07 5.25
CA VAL A 95 -2.69 5.65 6.49
C VAL A 95 -2.12 4.54 7.37
N ASN A 96 -0.85 4.65 7.76
CA ASN A 96 -0.29 3.86 8.84
C ASN A 96 -0.35 4.66 10.12
N LEU A 97 -0.94 4.09 11.14
CA LEU A 97 -1.17 4.73 12.43
C LEU A 97 -0.96 3.75 13.60
N VAL A 98 -0.75 4.30 14.77
CA VAL A 98 -0.75 3.59 16.04
C VAL A 98 -1.98 4.05 16.82
N VAL A 99 -2.75 3.12 17.34
CA VAL A 99 -3.82 3.45 18.31
C VAL A 99 -3.17 3.65 19.68
N LEU A 100 -3.43 4.79 20.29
CA LEU A 100 -2.93 5.13 21.60
C LEU A 100 -3.99 4.68 22.61
N GLY A 101 -3.68 3.63 23.37
CA GLY A 101 -4.51 3.09 24.44
C GLY A 101 -3.90 3.39 25.80
N ASP A 102 -4.41 2.70 26.85
CA ASP A 102 -3.93 2.81 28.22
C ASP A 102 -2.43 2.55 28.36
N GLU A 103 -1.81 3.08 29.42
CA GLU A 103 -0.40 2.84 29.75
C GLU A 103 -0.10 1.33 29.83
N GLY A 104 0.89 0.89 29.06
CA GLY A 104 1.29 -0.52 28.96
C GLY A 104 0.68 -1.29 27.78
N ALA A 105 -0.24 -0.71 27.01
CA ALA A 105 -0.74 -1.35 25.80
C ALA A 105 0.37 -1.49 24.74
N VAL A 106 0.39 -2.65 24.08
CA VAL A 106 1.33 -2.91 22.98
C VAL A 106 1.03 -1.96 21.82
N ARG A 107 1.95 -1.07 21.53
CA ARG A 107 1.85 -0.15 20.41
C ARG A 107 2.23 -0.87 19.11
N HIS A 108 1.24 -1.11 18.26
CA HIS A 108 1.45 -1.72 16.94
C HIS A 108 1.00 -0.77 15.83
N VAL A 109 1.78 -0.75 14.74
CA VAL A 109 1.41 0.05 13.56
C VAL A 109 0.35 -0.69 12.76
N CYS A 110 -0.80 -0.05 12.60
CA CYS A 110 -1.91 -0.54 11.80
C CYS A 110 -1.96 0.17 10.44
N GLU A 111 -2.57 -0.48 9.45
CA GLU A 111 -2.84 0.13 8.14
C GLU A 111 -4.34 0.33 7.96
N VAL A 112 -4.74 1.56 7.67
CA VAL A 112 -6.09 1.90 7.25
C VAL A 112 -6.03 2.35 5.80
N GLN A 113 -6.84 1.71 4.95
CA GLN A 113 -7.03 2.10 3.56
C GLN A 113 -8.41 2.71 3.40
N VAL A 114 -8.50 3.89 2.79
CA VAL A 114 -9.77 4.52 2.43
C VAL A 114 -9.89 4.49 0.92
N ALA A 115 -10.75 3.63 0.41
CA ALA A 115 -10.94 3.42 -1.02
C ALA A 115 -12.33 3.90 -1.48
N HIS A 116 -12.40 4.42 -2.69
CA HIS A 116 -13.68 4.72 -3.33
C HIS A 116 -14.34 3.41 -3.80
N GLU A 117 -15.67 3.27 -3.64
CA GLU A 117 -16.40 2.04 -4.01
C GLU A 117 -16.20 1.64 -5.49
N MET A 118 -16.07 2.62 -6.39
CA MET A 118 -15.79 2.37 -7.80
C MET A 118 -14.44 1.68 -8.03
N MET A 119 -13.45 1.93 -7.18
CA MET A 119 -12.16 1.23 -7.24
C MET A 119 -12.31 -0.25 -6.89
N LEU A 120 -13.17 -0.59 -5.92
CA LEU A 120 -13.47 -1.99 -5.59
C LEU A 120 -14.24 -2.68 -6.71
N THR A 121 -15.19 -1.96 -7.34
CA THR A 121 -15.94 -2.47 -8.50
C THR A 121 -15.00 -2.75 -9.67
N ALA A 122 -14.12 -1.81 -10.00
CA ALA A 122 -13.12 -1.98 -11.05
C ALA A 122 -12.19 -3.17 -10.74
N ARG A 123 -11.75 -3.31 -9.48
CA ARG A 123 -10.90 -4.42 -9.04
C ARG A 123 -11.55 -5.78 -9.21
N LYS A 124 -12.87 -5.90 -8.99
CA LYS A 124 -13.63 -7.17 -9.16
C LYS A 124 -13.79 -7.55 -10.63
N GLY A 125 -13.85 -6.57 -11.54
CA GLY A 125 -14.05 -6.76 -12.97
C GLY A 125 -12.78 -6.94 -13.80
N LEU A 126 -11.62 -6.69 -13.26
CA LEU A 126 -10.35 -6.71 -13.98
C LEU A 126 -9.38 -7.71 -13.35
N PRO A 127 -8.53 -8.39 -14.15
CA PRO A 127 -7.46 -9.28 -13.64
C PRO A 127 -6.36 -8.51 -12.88
N GLY A 128 -6.59 -7.23 -12.58
CA GLY A 128 -5.62 -6.32 -11.99
C GLY A 128 -5.03 -6.79 -10.65
N HIS A 129 -5.71 -7.66 -9.90
CA HIS A 129 -5.15 -8.20 -8.67
C HIS A 129 -4.02 -9.20 -8.93
N GLU A 130 -4.16 -10.04 -9.97
CA GLU A 130 -3.13 -11.00 -10.37
C GLU A 130 -1.94 -10.27 -10.99
N VAL A 131 -2.21 -9.33 -11.89
CA VAL A 131 -1.17 -8.48 -12.52
C VAL A 131 -0.41 -7.69 -11.44
N TYR A 132 -1.11 -7.06 -10.50
CA TYR A 132 -0.46 -6.36 -9.38
C TYR A 132 0.38 -7.30 -8.50
N ALA A 133 -0.09 -8.52 -8.24
CA ALA A 133 0.67 -9.49 -7.45
C ALA A 133 1.96 -9.91 -8.18
N VAL A 134 1.88 -10.15 -9.48
CA VAL A 134 3.04 -10.50 -10.32
C VAL A 134 4.03 -9.35 -10.36
N GLN A 135 3.57 -8.14 -10.66
CA GLN A 135 4.41 -6.93 -10.72
C GLN A 135 5.10 -6.64 -9.39
N ARG A 136 4.36 -6.73 -8.28
CA ARG A 136 4.94 -6.53 -6.94
C ARG A 136 5.98 -7.61 -6.62
N ASN A 137 5.68 -8.88 -6.88
CA ASN A 137 6.61 -9.97 -6.59
C ASN A 137 7.87 -9.85 -7.45
N ALA A 138 7.74 -9.44 -8.71
CA ALA A 138 8.88 -9.17 -9.58
C ALA A 138 9.72 -8.00 -9.05
N ALA A 139 9.10 -6.90 -8.62
CA ALA A 139 9.80 -5.76 -8.03
C ALA A 139 10.52 -6.13 -6.73
N GLU A 140 9.85 -6.85 -5.81
CA GLU A 140 10.44 -7.34 -4.56
C GLU A 140 11.62 -8.30 -4.85
N PHE A 141 11.53 -9.12 -5.88
CA PHE A 141 12.61 -10.03 -6.29
C PHE A 141 13.82 -9.26 -6.86
N ILE A 142 13.58 -8.34 -7.79
CA ILE A 142 14.62 -7.50 -8.41
C ILE A 142 15.37 -6.71 -7.33
N GLU A 143 14.63 -6.10 -6.40
CA GLU A 143 15.18 -5.34 -5.29
C GLU A 143 16.00 -6.25 -4.34
N SER A 144 15.50 -7.44 -4.03
CA SER A 144 16.20 -8.41 -3.16
C SER A 144 17.50 -8.95 -3.77
N CYS A 145 17.57 -9.03 -5.10
CA CYS A 145 18.76 -9.43 -5.84
C CYS A 145 19.76 -8.29 -6.05
N GLY A 146 19.41 -7.06 -5.69
CA GLY A 146 20.24 -5.86 -5.94
C GLY A 146 20.35 -5.48 -7.42
N LEU A 147 19.47 -6.03 -8.27
CA LEU A 147 19.49 -5.83 -9.73
C LEU A 147 18.79 -4.54 -10.17
N GLU A 148 18.18 -3.79 -9.26
CA GLU A 148 17.39 -2.60 -9.60
C GLU A 148 18.22 -1.56 -10.38
N ALA A 149 19.44 -1.28 -9.94
CA ALA A 149 20.32 -0.31 -10.60
C ALA A 149 20.82 -0.80 -11.97
N GLU A 150 20.99 -2.10 -12.15
CA GLU A 150 21.43 -2.72 -13.41
C GLU A 150 20.30 -2.74 -14.43
N LEU A 151 19.11 -3.15 -14.00
CA LEU A 151 17.90 -3.14 -14.82
C LEU A 151 17.55 -1.72 -15.27
N ARG A 152 17.57 -0.75 -14.34
CA ARG A 152 17.31 0.66 -14.67
C ARG A 152 18.31 1.16 -15.72
N ARG A 153 19.61 0.86 -15.58
CA ARG A 153 20.63 1.22 -16.59
C ARG A 153 20.37 0.54 -17.93
N ALA A 154 20.04 -0.75 -17.93
CA ALA A 154 19.74 -1.48 -19.17
C ALA A 154 18.49 -0.93 -19.88
N MET A 155 17.44 -0.58 -19.12
CA MET A 155 16.23 0.05 -19.66
C MET A 155 16.52 1.43 -20.26
N VAL A 156 17.27 2.29 -19.55
CA VAL A 156 17.67 3.60 -20.07
C VAL A 156 18.43 3.43 -21.38
N GLN A 157 19.41 2.54 -21.44
CA GLN A 157 20.18 2.28 -22.65
C GLN A 157 19.32 1.76 -23.82
N ALA A 158 18.30 0.92 -23.51
CA ALA A 158 17.39 0.43 -24.54
C ALA A 158 16.51 1.55 -25.10
N LEU A 159 15.98 2.42 -24.25
CA LEU A 159 15.14 3.55 -24.64
C LEU A 159 15.93 4.64 -25.41
N GLU A 160 17.18 4.88 -25.02
CA GLU A 160 18.10 5.76 -25.77
C GLU A 160 18.37 5.22 -27.19
N LYS A 161 18.49 3.90 -27.35
CA LYS A 161 18.63 3.26 -28.67
C LYS A 161 17.38 3.42 -29.53
N GLU A 162 16.20 3.53 -28.93
CA GLU A 162 14.94 3.82 -29.59
C GLU A 162 14.74 5.31 -29.93
N GLY A 163 15.71 6.16 -29.61
CA GLY A 163 15.69 7.60 -29.93
C GLY A 163 14.86 8.44 -28.98
N LYS A 164 14.50 7.93 -27.80
CA LYS A 164 13.81 8.72 -26.78
C LYS A 164 14.78 9.68 -26.09
N THR A 165 14.30 10.88 -25.82
CA THR A 165 15.08 11.90 -25.08
C THR A 165 15.16 11.54 -23.59
N HIS A 166 16.19 12.06 -22.93
CA HIS A 166 16.41 11.82 -21.49
C HIS A 166 15.20 12.24 -20.62
N THR A 167 14.48 13.29 -21.02
CA THR A 167 13.28 13.78 -20.32
C THR A 167 12.10 12.81 -20.49
N GLU A 168 11.90 12.26 -21.69
CA GLU A 168 10.88 11.26 -21.95
C GLU A 168 11.15 9.96 -21.19
N ILE A 169 12.43 9.54 -21.12
CA ILE A 169 12.87 8.37 -20.38
C ILE A 169 12.58 8.52 -18.88
N LEU A 170 12.90 9.67 -18.28
CA LEU A 170 12.66 9.91 -16.86
C LEU A 170 11.17 9.90 -16.51
N SER A 171 10.29 10.39 -17.40
CA SER A 171 8.84 10.37 -17.18
C SER A 171 8.20 8.97 -17.19
N GLU A 172 8.90 7.95 -17.68
CA GLU A 172 8.43 6.55 -17.64
C GLU A 172 8.75 5.84 -16.31
N PHE A 173 9.62 6.45 -15.49
CA PHE A 173 10.04 5.88 -14.19
C PHE A 173 9.37 6.56 -12.97
N ASP A 174 8.65 7.68 -13.16
CA ASP A 174 7.86 8.39 -12.15
C ASP A 174 6.43 7.82 -12.09
#